data_782cbb87b9e9b635a42f31456c3974b9
#
_entry.id   782cbb87b9e9b635a42f31456c3974b9
#
_cell.length_a   1.000
_cell.length_b   1.000
_cell.length_c   1.000
_cell.angle_alpha   90.00
_cell.angle_beta   90.00
_cell.angle_gamma   90.00
#
_symmetry.space_group_name_H-M   'P 1'
#
loop_
_entity.id
_entity.type
_entity.pdbx_description
1 polymer ?
#
loop_
_entity_poly.entity_id
_entity_poly.type
_entity_poly.pdbx_seq_one_letter_code
_entity_poly.pdbx_strand_id
1 'polypeptide(L)'
;MNPSPEKSINLFHCLNELGDQSLVSEVQEYLRSGGLSGARLSSSQWSAVVFVLLTSEQLDQFHFSKYISSGQKHMTPDEVLVKLLPVVEASRSAELSNCGVTAEGCAALSSALRSNSSQLRQLDLSGNKVGDAGLKLLSDGLKDPYCKLEKLMLKDCDITDEGCAALSSALRSNSSQLRELDLSWNKLGVAGLKLLSDGLKDLYCKLETLWLSYCGIPDEGCAALSSALRSNSSQLRELDLSKNNLGVAGLKLLSDALKHPCCKLEKLTLWDCGVKAEGCAALSSALRSNSSQLRELDLTGNKLGIRGLKLLSDGLKHPRCKLEKLALRYCGVTDEGCAALSSALRSNPSQLRELDLIGNTLRQSTVKLFSALKDDPHYKLETLLY
;
A
#
# COMPACT_ATOMS: atom_id res chain seq x y z
N MET A 1 41.24 2.71 -13.26
CA MET A 1 39.92 2.36 -13.82
C MET A 1 39.31 1.29 -12.93
N ASN A 2 38.25 1.60 -12.21
CA ASN A 2 37.54 0.55 -11.44
C ASN A 2 36.84 -0.37 -12.45
N PRO A 3 36.98 -1.69 -12.35
CA PRO A 3 36.26 -2.61 -13.19
C PRO A 3 34.74 -2.46 -12.98
N SER A 4 33.95 -2.72 -14.04
CA SER A 4 32.48 -2.74 -13.88
C SER A 4 32.07 -3.81 -12.87
N PRO A 5 30.91 -3.66 -12.18
CA PRO A 5 30.43 -4.67 -11.22
C PRO A 5 30.42 -6.09 -11.79
N GLU A 6 30.03 -6.25 -13.05
CA GLU A 6 30.04 -7.55 -13.76
C GLU A 6 31.44 -8.14 -13.91
N LYS A 7 32.46 -7.32 -14.25
CA LYS A 7 33.83 -7.78 -14.36
C LYS A 7 34.39 -8.18 -13.01
N SER A 8 34.02 -7.47 -11.93
CA SER A 8 34.41 -7.81 -10.57
C SER A 8 33.77 -9.11 -10.10
N ILE A 9 32.48 -9.31 -10.37
CA ILE A 9 31.75 -10.55 -10.06
C ILE A 9 32.38 -11.74 -10.79
N ASN A 10 32.67 -11.59 -12.09
CA ASN A 10 33.35 -12.63 -12.87
C ASN A 10 34.75 -12.95 -12.33
N LEU A 11 35.50 -11.93 -11.86
CA LEU A 11 36.78 -12.13 -11.22
C LEU A 11 36.66 -12.94 -9.92
N PHE A 12 35.62 -12.69 -9.11
CA PHE A 12 35.34 -13.48 -7.90
C PHE A 12 34.91 -14.91 -8.21
N HIS A 13 34.16 -15.14 -9.28
CA HIS A 13 33.89 -16.50 -9.77
C HIS A 13 35.20 -17.23 -10.10
N CYS A 14 36.12 -16.60 -10.82
CA CYS A 14 37.43 -17.17 -11.15
C CYS A 14 38.28 -17.43 -9.88
N LEU A 15 38.28 -16.51 -8.91
CA LEU A 15 39.01 -16.69 -7.64
C LEU A 15 38.43 -17.85 -6.82
N ASN A 16 37.12 -17.98 -6.79
CA ASN A 16 36.45 -19.10 -6.12
C ASN A 16 36.75 -20.44 -6.77
N GLU A 17 36.79 -20.50 -8.11
CA GLU A 17 37.20 -21.68 -8.87
C GLU A 17 38.69 -22.03 -8.64
N LEU A 18 39.55 -21.04 -8.41
CA LEU A 18 40.95 -21.21 -8.06
C LEU A 18 41.19 -21.60 -6.59
N GLY A 19 40.12 -21.64 -5.77
CA GLY A 19 40.20 -22.04 -4.36
C GLY A 19 40.70 -20.95 -3.39
N ASP A 20 40.84 -19.70 -3.84
CA ASP A 20 41.15 -18.56 -2.97
C ASP A 20 39.86 -17.98 -2.35
N GLN A 21 39.58 -18.47 -1.15
CA GLN A 21 38.40 -18.07 -0.37
C GLN A 21 38.69 -17.04 0.72
N SER A 22 39.94 -16.53 0.82
CA SER A 22 40.37 -15.67 1.94
C SER A 22 39.46 -14.41 2.06
N LEU A 23 39.23 -13.72 0.96
CA LEU A 23 38.39 -12.50 0.92
C LEU A 23 36.90 -12.80 1.14
N VAL A 24 36.43 -13.93 0.61
CA VAL A 24 35.04 -14.37 0.80
C VAL A 24 34.79 -14.73 2.26
N SER A 25 35.74 -15.42 2.91
CA SER A 25 35.66 -15.76 4.34
C SER A 25 35.69 -14.51 5.22
N GLU A 26 36.54 -13.53 4.92
CA GLU A 26 36.59 -12.25 5.61
C GLU A 26 35.24 -11.51 5.50
N VAL A 27 34.66 -11.42 4.32
CA VAL A 27 33.35 -10.79 4.10
C VAL A 27 32.23 -11.55 4.81
N GLN A 28 32.24 -12.87 4.81
CA GLN A 28 31.24 -13.67 5.56
C GLN A 28 31.33 -13.43 7.06
N GLU A 29 32.51 -13.20 7.61
CA GLU A 29 32.68 -12.85 9.02
C GLU A 29 32.15 -11.45 9.33
N TYR A 30 32.39 -10.46 8.45
CA TYR A 30 31.77 -9.12 8.54
C TYR A 30 30.25 -9.19 8.49
N LEU A 31 29.68 -9.99 7.59
CA LEU A 31 28.22 -10.19 7.49
C LEU A 31 27.64 -10.82 8.75
N ARG A 32 28.32 -11.80 9.35
CA ARG A 32 27.88 -12.47 10.59
C ARG A 32 27.98 -11.56 11.81
N SER A 33 29.03 -10.75 11.89
CA SER A 33 29.27 -9.85 13.03
C SER A 33 28.45 -8.56 12.98
N GLY A 34 27.69 -8.30 11.89
CA GLY A 34 26.99 -7.02 11.65
C GLY A 34 27.96 -5.85 11.41
N GLY A 35 29.23 -6.13 11.16
CA GLY A 35 30.30 -5.14 11.06
C GLY A 35 30.35 -4.34 9.76
N LEU A 36 29.55 -4.66 8.75
CA LEU A 36 29.50 -3.91 7.48
C LEU A 36 29.14 -2.44 7.68
N SER A 37 28.32 -2.14 8.66
CA SER A 37 27.81 -0.79 8.95
C SER A 37 28.86 0.19 9.46
N GLY A 38 30.06 -0.25 9.83
CA GLY A 38 31.15 0.59 10.34
C GLY A 38 32.47 0.43 9.60
N ALA A 39 32.58 -0.52 8.70
CA ALA A 39 33.81 -0.87 8.01
C ALA A 39 34.09 0.04 6.79
N ARG A 40 35.34 0.49 6.63
CA ARG A 40 35.81 1.14 5.40
C ARG A 40 36.17 0.05 4.38
N LEU A 41 35.18 -0.44 3.66
CA LEU A 41 35.41 -1.46 2.64
C LEU A 41 36.05 -0.87 1.38
N SER A 42 37.07 -1.53 0.88
CA SER A 42 37.64 -1.27 -0.44
C SER A 42 36.66 -1.68 -1.55
N SER A 43 36.91 -1.24 -2.79
CA SER A 43 36.08 -1.63 -3.93
C SER A 43 36.07 -3.15 -4.14
N SER A 44 37.18 -3.83 -3.88
CA SER A 44 37.28 -5.30 -3.96
C SER A 44 36.44 -6.00 -2.88
N GLN A 45 36.46 -5.48 -1.64
CA GLN A 45 35.64 -6.02 -0.57
C GLN A 45 34.14 -5.80 -0.85
N TRP A 46 33.73 -4.65 -1.40
CA TRP A 46 32.33 -4.45 -1.84
C TRP A 46 31.92 -5.45 -2.94
N SER A 47 32.82 -5.72 -3.89
CA SER A 47 32.53 -6.72 -4.91
C SER A 47 32.41 -8.13 -4.33
N ALA A 48 33.20 -8.46 -3.29
CA ALA A 48 33.08 -9.72 -2.56
C ALA A 48 31.77 -9.81 -1.76
N VAL A 49 31.31 -8.69 -1.14
CA VAL A 49 29.99 -8.61 -0.48
C VAL A 49 28.88 -8.94 -1.48
N VAL A 50 28.88 -8.27 -2.64
CA VAL A 50 27.88 -8.52 -3.69
C VAL A 50 27.93 -9.99 -4.16
N PHE A 51 29.13 -10.53 -4.38
CA PHE A 51 29.28 -11.93 -4.77
C PHE A 51 28.71 -12.90 -3.75
N VAL A 52 29.07 -12.73 -2.47
CA VAL A 52 28.57 -13.58 -1.37
C VAL A 52 27.05 -13.50 -1.26
N LEU A 53 26.48 -12.30 -1.42
CA LEU A 53 25.04 -12.11 -1.37
C LEU A 53 24.34 -12.76 -2.57
N LEU A 54 24.89 -12.61 -3.79
CA LEU A 54 24.32 -13.19 -5.01
C LEU A 54 24.41 -14.73 -5.04
N THR A 55 25.37 -15.32 -4.33
CA THR A 55 25.53 -16.78 -4.23
C THR A 55 24.78 -17.38 -3.05
N SER A 56 24.18 -16.56 -2.18
CA SER A 56 23.36 -17.04 -1.07
C SER A 56 21.99 -17.52 -1.57
N GLU A 57 21.46 -18.58 -0.97
CA GLU A 57 20.14 -19.15 -1.34
C GLU A 57 18.93 -18.25 -0.95
N GLN A 58 19.17 -17.08 -0.32
CA GLN A 58 18.11 -16.20 0.24
C GLN A 58 17.97 -14.86 -0.49
N LEU A 59 17.99 -14.87 -1.82
CA LEU A 59 17.83 -13.66 -2.63
C LEU A 59 16.38 -13.20 -2.86
N ASP A 60 15.39 -13.88 -2.30
CA ASP A 60 13.99 -13.47 -2.46
C ASP A 60 13.71 -12.10 -1.83
N GLN A 61 14.35 -11.79 -0.69
CA GLN A 61 14.14 -10.54 0.04
C GLN A 61 15.47 -9.87 0.41
N PHE A 62 15.62 -8.63 -0.05
CA PHE A 62 16.76 -7.79 0.29
C PHE A 62 16.37 -6.75 1.34
N HIS A 63 17.00 -6.78 2.51
CA HIS A 63 16.79 -5.83 3.61
C HIS A 63 17.97 -4.87 3.72
N PHE A 64 17.82 -3.66 3.17
CA PHE A 64 18.90 -2.70 3.09
C PHE A 64 19.40 -2.21 4.47
N SER A 65 18.52 -2.15 5.47
CA SER A 65 18.86 -1.75 6.84
C SER A 65 19.97 -2.58 7.48
N LYS A 66 20.21 -3.81 6.99
CA LYS A 66 21.32 -4.66 7.48
C LYS A 66 22.70 -4.17 7.06
N TYR A 67 22.79 -3.28 6.06
CA TYR A 67 24.04 -2.85 5.44
C TYR A 67 24.39 -1.39 5.74
N ILE A 68 23.49 -0.64 6.37
CA ILE A 68 23.67 0.75 6.79
C ILE A 68 23.61 0.88 8.30
N SER A 69 24.29 1.86 8.90
CA SER A 69 24.14 2.20 10.31
C SER A 69 23.95 3.70 10.52
N SER A 70 23.23 4.03 11.57
CA SER A 70 22.94 5.43 11.97
C SER A 70 24.16 6.28 12.35
N GLY A 71 25.36 5.70 12.32
CA GLY A 71 26.63 6.38 12.64
C GLY A 71 27.67 6.35 11.51
N GLN A 72 27.29 5.98 10.30
CA GLN A 72 28.21 5.85 9.17
C GLN A 72 28.75 7.23 8.74
N LYS A 73 30.02 7.51 9.02
CA LYS A 73 30.66 8.80 8.74
C LYS A 73 31.30 8.89 7.36
N HIS A 74 31.36 7.80 6.59
CA HIS A 74 32.22 7.70 5.42
C HIS A 74 31.50 7.44 4.09
N MET A 75 30.27 6.98 4.11
CA MET A 75 29.42 6.76 2.92
C MET A 75 27.99 7.12 3.25
N THR A 76 27.30 7.71 2.29
CA THR A 76 25.86 7.93 2.40
C THR A 76 25.10 6.63 2.14
N PRO A 77 23.84 6.50 2.60
CA PRO A 77 23.00 5.35 2.23
C PRO A 77 22.89 5.16 0.71
N ASP A 78 22.80 6.24 -0.06
CA ASP A 78 22.72 6.18 -1.52
C ASP A 78 24.00 5.60 -2.15
N GLU A 79 25.18 5.97 -1.63
CA GLU A 79 26.46 5.40 -2.10
C GLU A 79 26.53 3.88 -1.79
N VAL A 80 26.07 3.45 -0.62
CA VAL A 80 25.98 2.00 -0.26
C VAL A 80 24.99 1.29 -1.17
N LEU A 81 23.84 1.90 -1.44
CA LEU A 81 22.82 1.36 -2.33
C LEU A 81 23.36 1.12 -3.75
N VAL A 82 24.12 2.09 -4.29
CA VAL A 82 24.80 1.94 -5.60
C VAL A 82 25.74 0.74 -5.62
N LYS A 83 26.45 0.46 -4.53
CA LYS A 83 27.35 -0.73 -4.44
C LYS A 83 26.56 -2.04 -4.42
N LEU A 84 25.39 -2.05 -3.78
CA LEU A 84 24.54 -3.23 -3.62
C LEU A 84 23.47 -3.38 -4.70
N LEU A 85 23.46 -2.50 -5.71
CA LEU A 85 22.46 -2.50 -6.77
C LEU A 85 22.31 -3.86 -7.49
N PRO A 86 23.39 -4.61 -7.81
CA PRO A 86 23.24 -5.94 -8.41
C PRO A 86 22.47 -6.92 -7.53
N VAL A 87 22.56 -6.80 -6.20
CA VAL A 87 21.79 -7.62 -5.25
C VAL A 87 20.31 -7.22 -5.28
N VAL A 88 20.02 -5.91 -5.33
CA VAL A 88 18.66 -5.39 -5.48
C VAL A 88 18.03 -5.89 -6.78
N GLU A 89 18.76 -5.85 -7.90
CA GLU A 89 18.28 -6.35 -9.19
C GLU A 89 17.97 -7.85 -9.19
N ALA A 90 18.77 -8.63 -8.48
CA ALA A 90 18.58 -10.08 -8.37
C ALA A 90 17.44 -10.47 -7.41
N SER A 91 17.07 -9.59 -6.49
CA SER A 91 16.05 -9.84 -5.47
C SER A 91 14.64 -9.63 -6.01
N ARG A 92 13.68 -10.41 -5.51
CA ARG A 92 12.25 -10.24 -5.83
C ARG A 92 11.61 -9.08 -5.05
N SER A 93 12.04 -8.87 -3.82
CA SER A 93 11.59 -7.80 -2.93
C SER A 93 12.78 -7.06 -2.34
N ALA A 94 12.73 -5.72 -2.32
CA ALA A 94 13.72 -4.87 -1.68
C ALA A 94 13.06 -3.96 -0.63
N GLU A 95 13.49 -4.11 0.62
CA GLU A 95 13.04 -3.31 1.76
C GLU A 95 14.11 -2.28 2.11
N LEU A 96 13.83 -1.02 1.79
CA LEU A 96 14.68 0.13 2.06
C LEU A 96 14.00 1.14 2.99
N SER A 97 12.95 0.75 3.71
CA SER A 97 12.20 1.67 4.57
C SER A 97 13.07 2.29 5.68
N ASN A 98 12.92 3.60 5.91
CA ASN A 98 13.66 4.38 6.92
C ASN A 98 15.19 4.27 6.80
N CYS A 99 15.71 4.16 5.60
CA CYS A 99 17.13 3.94 5.33
C CYS A 99 17.90 5.19 4.90
N GLY A 100 17.24 6.35 4.83
CA GLY A 100 17.88 7.61 4.44
C GLY A 100 18.16 7.71 2.93
N VAL A 101 17.45 6.94 2.12
CA VAL A 101 17.52 7.02 0.64
C VAL A 101 16.95 8.35 0.16
N THR A 102 17.64 8.97 -0.79
CA THR A 102 17.23 10.25 -1.40
C THR A 102 16.95 10.08 -2.89
N ALA A 103 16.76 11.21 -3.60
CA ALA A 103 16.61 11.19 -5.06
C ALA A 103 17.82 10.58 -5.78
N GLU A 104 19.02 10.66 -5.20
CA GLU A 104 20.23 10.06 -5.77
C GLU A 104 20.14 8.53 -5.75
N GLY A 105 19.72 7.94 -4.63
CA GLY A 105 19.44 6.50 -4.55
C GLY A 105 18.32 6.06 -5.50
N CYS A 106 17.31 6.91 -5.70
CA CYS A 106 16.24 6.65 -6.67
C CYS A 106 16.75 6.62 -8.12
N ALA A 107 17.81 7.36 -8.47
CA ALA A 107 18.44 7.28 -9.78
C ALA A 107 19.06 5.88 -10.01
N ALA A 108 19.74 5.34 -9.00
CA ALA A 108 20.29 3.99 -9.07
C ALA A 108 19.17 2.93 -9.17
N LEU A 109 18.13 3.04 -8.33
CA LEU A 109 16.97 2.13 -8.38
C LEU A 109 16.25 2.20 -9.73
N SER A 110 16.11 3.38 -10.32
CA SER A 110 15.54 3.54 -11.68
C SER A 110 16.37 2.78 -12.73
N SER A 111 17.70 2.76 -12.58
CA SER A 111 18.57 1.96 -13.44
C SER A 111 18.32 0.46 -13.27
N ALA A 112 18.21 0.01 -12.01
CA ALA A 112 17.85 -1.38 -11.71
C ALA A 112 16.49 -1.80 -12.30
N LEU A 113 15.49 -0.92 -12.24
CA LEU A 113 14.16 -1.18 -12.82
C LEU A 113 14.20 -1.35 -14.34
N ARG A 114 15.14 -0.69 -15.03
CA ARG A 114 15.34 -0.77 -16.49
C ARG A 114 16.23 -1.93 -16.92
N SER A 115 16.84 -2.62 -15.97
CA SER A 115 17.69 -3.77 -16.25
C SER A 115 16.85 -4.97 -16.69
N ASN A 116 17.21 -5.57 -17.82
CA ASN A 116 16.54 -6.76 -18.34
C ASN A 116 16.73 -7.98 -17.40
N SER A 117 17.83 -8.00 -16.63
CA SER A 117 18.13 -9.03 -15.62
C SER A 117 17.35 -8.84 -14.31
N SER A 118 16.74 -7.67 -14.10
CA SER A 118 16.03 -7.37 -12.84
C SER A 118 14.90 -8.35 -12.57
N GLN A 119 14.86 -8.86 -11.34
CA GLN A 119 13.78 -9.71 -10.83
C GLN A 119 12.84 -8.96 -9.88
N LEU A 120 13.10 -7.65 -9.64
CA LEU A 120 12.44 -6.85 -8.63
C LEU A 120 10.95 -6.66 -8.94
N ARG A 121 10.09 -7.11 -8.00
CA ARG A 121 8.64 -6.98 -8.07
C ARG A 121 8.07 -6.08 -6.97
N GLN A 122 8.76 -5.98 -5.85
CA GLN A 122 8.32 -5.19 -4.70
C GLN A 122 9.45 -4.29 -4.24
N LEU A 123 9.15 -3.00 -4.05
CA LEU A 123 10.09 -1.99 -3.57
C LEU A 123 9.43 -1.16 -2.47
N ASP A 124 10.01 -1.21 -1.27
CA ASP A 124 9.60 -0.38 -0.15
C ASP A 124 10.63 0.71 0.13
N LEU A 125 10.24 1.94 -0.10
CA LEU A 125 11.01 3.16 0.17
C LEU A 125 10.39 4.00 1.28
N SER A 126 9.43 3.49 2.03
CA SER A 126 8.70 4.24 3.06
C SER A 126 9.63 4.91 4.06
N GLY A 127 9.31 6.14 4.50
CA GLY A 127 10.08 6.89 5.48
C GLY A 127 11.44 7.39 4.97
N ASN A 128 11.58 7.61 3.66
CA ASN A 128 12.79 8.14 3.04
C ASN A 128 12.54 9.51 2.41
N LYS A 129 13.62 10.26 2.12
CA LYS A 129 13.55 11.56 1.47
C LYS A 129 13.59 11.45 -0.06
N VAL A 130 12.65 10.70 -0.60
CA VAL A 130 12.53 10.49 -2.06
C VAL A 130 12.19 11.79 -2.78
N GLY A 131 11.20 12.53 -2.28
CA GLY A 131 10.69 13.74 -2.88
C GLY A 131 10.17 13.56 -4.30
N ASP A 132 9.70 14.64 -4.91
CA ASP A 132 9.17 14.60 -6.29
C ASP A 132 10.25 14.28 -7.32
N ALA A 133 11.49 14.73 -7.09
CA ALA A 133 12.63 14.44 -7.97
C ALA A 133 12.95 12.95 -8.02
N GLY A 134 13.02 12.29 -6.85
CA GLY A 134 13.26 10.85 -6.77
C GLY A 134 12.10 10.06 -7.39
N LEU A 135 10.86 10.48 -7.12
CA LEU A 135 9.68 9.83 -7.70
C LEU A 135 9.63 9.97 -9.22
N LYS A 136 10.07 11.10 -9.79
CA LYS A 136 10.19 11.28 -11.24
C LYS A 136 11.15 10.25 -11.84
N LEU A 137 12.31 10.04 -11.22
CA LEU A 137 13.30 9.06 -11.67
C LEU A 137 12.74 7.62 -11.60
N LEU A 138 12.08 7.26 -10.51
CA LEU A 138 11.42 5.96 -10.37
C LEU A 138 10.31 5.77 -11.42
N SER A 139 9.52 6.81 -11.66
CA SER A 139 8.46 6.80 -12.67
C SER A 139 8.99 6.56 -14.08
N ASP A 140 10.19 7.07 -14.40
CA ASP A 140 10.85 6.79 -15.66
C ASP A 140 11.30 5.31 -15.75
N GLY A 141 11.75 4.74 -14.64
CA GLY A 141 12.01 3.29 -14.54
C GLY A 141 10.75 2.42 -14.73
N LEU A 142 9.63 2.85 -14.14
CA LEU A 142 8.34 2.13 -14.26
C LEU A 142 7.81 2.06 -15.69
N LYS A 143 8.21 2.99 -16.57
CA LYS A 143 7.80 3.03 -17.99
C LYS A 143 8.64 2.10 -18.87
N ASP A 144 9.72 1.54 -18.34
CA ASP A 144 10.62 0.69 -19.11
C ASP A 144 9.98 -0.68 -19.40
N PRO A 145 10.13 -1.23 -20.63
CA PRO A 145 9.60 -2.55 -20.99
C PRO A 145 10.13 -3.71 -20.14
N TYR A 146 11.31 -3.57 -19.56
CA TYR A 146 11.90 -4.60 -18.69
C TYR A 146 11.45 -4.51 -17.23
N CYS A 147 10.79 -3.42 -16.84
CA CYS A 147 10.32 -3.22 -15.47
C CYS A 147 9.26 -4.26 -15.09
N LYS A 148 9.53 -5.02 -14.04
CA LYS A 148 8.63 -6.04 -13.48
C LYS A 148 8.00 -5.61 -12.15
N LEU A 149 8.15 -4.36 -11.74
CA LEU A 149 7.67 -3.89 -10.44
C LEU A 149 6.15 -3.88 -10.37
N GLU A 150 5.62 -4.64 -9.41
CA GLU A 150 4.19 -4.80 -9.15
C GLU A 150 3.72 -4.00 -7.93
N LYS A 151 4.61 -3.79 -6.95
CA LYS A 151 4.31 -3.11 -5.69
C LYS A 151 5.35 -2.04 -5.37
N LEU A 152 4.89 -0.80 -5.12
CA LEU A 152 5.73 0.33 -4.74
C LEU A 152 5.17 1.01 -3.49
N MET A 153 5.97 1.03 -2.41
CA MET A 153 5.64 1.66 -1.15
C MET A 153 6.44 2.95 -1.01
N LEU A 154 5.74 4.07 -0.92
CA LEU A 154 6.27 5.44 -0.83
C LEU A 154 5.61 6.21 0.33
N LYS A 155 5.23 5.51 1.38
CA LYS A 155 4.64 6.14 2.56
C LYS A 155 5.65 7.07 3.21
N ASP A 156 5.22 8.31 3.56
CA ASP A 156 6.07 9.31 4.24
C ASP A 156 7.38 9.56 3.48
N CYS A 157 7.27 9.99 2.21
CA CYS A 157 8.39 10.18 1.31
C CYS A 157 8.52 11.61 0.76
N ASP A 158 7.92 12.62 1.39
CA ASP A 158 7.92 14.02 0.98
C ASP A 158 7.39 14.25 -0.46
N ILE A 159 6.39 13.47 -0.87
CA ILE A 159 5.76 13.57 -2.20
C ILE A 159 4.65 14.61 -2.19
N THR A 160 4.59 15.41 -3.25
CA THR A 160 3.58 16.45 -3.48
C THR A 160 2.83 16.26 -4.81
N ASP A 161 2.09 17.27 -5.23
CA ASP A 161 1.37 17.28 -6.52
C ASP A 161 2.29 17.04 -7.74
N GLU A 162 3.54 17.54 -7.68
CA GLU A 162 4.52 17.40 -8.78
C GLU A 162 4.90 15.92 -8.98
N GLY A 163 5.10 15.18 -7.89
CA GLY A 163 5.37 13.75 -7.94
C GLY A 163 4.20 12.96 -8.55
N CYS A 164 2.96 13.37 -8.27
CA CYS A 164 1.77 12.75 -8.84
C CYS A 164 1.72 12.87 -10.38
N ALA A 165 2.27 13.93 -10.98
CA ALA A 165 2.35 14.07 -12.44
C ALA A 165 3.23 12.98 -13.06
N ALA A 166 4.39 12.72 -12.46
CA ALA A 166 5.30 11.67 -12.90
C ALA A 166 4.66 10.27 -12.78
N LEU A 167 4.03 9.97 -11.64
CA LEU A 167 3.29 8.72 -11.43
C LEU A 167 2.16 8.55 -12.43
N SER A 168 1.37 9.58 -12.67
CA SER A 168 0.28 9.54 -13.67
C SER A 168 0.81 9.14 -15.05
N SER A 169 1.96 9.69 -15.44
CA SER A 169 2.63 9.32 -16.69
C SER A 169 3.05 7.84 -16.70
N ALA A 170 3.59 7.32 -15.58
CA ALA A 170 3.96 5.92 -15.46
C ALA A 170 2.76 4.97 -15.51
N LEU A 171 1.66 5.32 -14.83
CA LEU A 171 0.43 4.52 -14.83
C LEU A 171 -0.22 4.41 -16.21
N ARG A 172 -0.03 5.41 -17.08
CA ARG A 172 -0.51 5.41 -18.48
C ARG A 172 0.40 4.66 -19.45
N SER A 173 1.55 4.18 -18.98
CA SER A 173 2.44 3.38 -19.83
C SER A 173 1.94 1.93 -19.93
N ASN A 174 1.88 1.40 -21.16
CA ASN A 174 1.54 0.00 -21.39
C ASN A 174 2.57 -0.98 -20.81
N SER A 175 3.79 -0.50 -20.55
CA SER A 175 4.89 -1.28 -19.95
C SER A 175 4.73 -1.41 -18.44
N SER A 176 4.06 -0.48 -17.77
CA SER A 176 3.91 -0.51 -16.31
C SER A 176 3.18 -1.77 -15.84
N GLN A 177 3.77 -2.47 -14.87
CA GLN A 177 3.18 -3.64 -14.23
C GLN A 177 2.62 -3.34 -12.83
N LEU A 178 2.63 -2.07 -12.41
CA LEU A 178 2.29 -1.65 -11.05
C LEU A 178 0.82 -1.96 -10.72
N ARG A 179 0.62 -2.74 -9.63
CA ARG A 179 -0.68 -3.16 -9.10
C ARG A 179 -0.98 -2.55 -7.74
N GLU A 180 0.05 -2.33 -6.92
CA GLU A 180 -0.09 -1.82 -5.57
C GLU A 180 0.78 -0.59 -5.38
N LEU A 181 0.18 0.51 -4.89
CA LEU A 181 0.86 1.78 -4.65
C LEU A 181 0.45 2.35 -3.30
N ASP A 182 1.44 2.60 -2.43
CA ASP A 182 1.23 3.32 -1.17
C ASP A 182 1.85 4.72 -1.25
N LEU A 183 0.99 5.73 -1.18
CA LEU A 183 1.35 7.15 -1.08
C LEU A 183 0.91 7.75 0.27
N SER A 184 0.57 6.93 1.25
CA SER A 184 0.11 7.39 2.57
C SER A 184 1.14 8.32 3.22
N TRP A 185 0.66 9.25 4.06
CA TRP A 185 1.51 10.22 4.78
C TRP A 185 2.31 11.18 3.89
N ASN A 186 1.84 11.41 2.66
CA ASN A 186 2.37 12.43 1.77
C ASN A 186 1.39 13.61 1.65
N LYS A 187 1.87 14.78 1.25
CA LYS A 187 1.04 15.98 1.13
C LYS A 187 0.50 16.13 -0.29
N LEU A 188 -0.54 15.35 -0.58
CA LEU A 188 -1.16 15.38 -1.90
C LEU A 188 -2.28 16.44 -1.94
N GLY A 189 -2.11 17.48 -2.77
CA GLY A 189 -3.14 18.46 -3.03
C GLY A 189 -4.22 17.98 -4.01
N VAL A 190 -5.21 18.83 -4.26
CA VAL A 190 -6.28 18.54 -5.23
C VAL A 190 -5.72 18.33 -6.63
N ALA A 191 -4.69 19.09 -7.02
CA ALA A 191 -4.06 18.98 -8.33
C ALA A 191 -3.38 17.63 -8.51
N GLY A 192 -2.62 17.17 -7.52
CA GLY A 192 -1.97 15.86 -7.53
C GLY A 192 -2.97 14.71 -7.61
N LEU A 193 -4.08 14.79 -6.86
CA LEU A 193 -5.15 13.79 -6.92
C LEU A 193 -5.86 13.77 -8.27
N LYS A 194 -6.04 14.92 -8.93
CA LYS A 194 -6.57 14.98 -10.31
C LYS A 194 -5.64 14.27 -11.28
N LEU A 195 -4.34 14.56 -11.21
CA LEU A 195 -3.32 13.91 -12.05
C LEU A 195 -3.27 12.40 -11.83
N LEU A 196 -3.27 11.96 -10.57
CA LEU A 196 -3.30 10.53 -10.23
C LEU A 196 -4.58 9.86 -10.77
N SER A 197 -5.73 10.51 -10.60
CA SER A 197 -7.02 10.04 -11.12
C SER A 197 -7.04 9.92 -12.65
N ASP A 198 -6.35 10.82 -13.36
CA ASP A 198 -6.20 10.72 -14.81
C ASP A 198 -5.35 9.51 -15.21
N GLY A 199 -4.32 9.19 -14.43
CA GLY A 199 -3.57 7.94 -14.59
C GLY A 199 -4.42 6.69 -14.36
N LEU A 200 -5.27 6.70 -13.31
CA LEU A 200 -6.16 5.58 -12.98
C LEU A 200 -7.25 5.33 -14.03
N LYS A 201 -7.61 6.33 -14.81
CA LYS A 201 -8.61 6.22 -15.91
C LYS A 201 -8.03 5.66 -17.19
N ASP A 202 -6.71 5.56 -17.29
CA ASP A 202 -6.05 5.10 -18.50
C ASP A 202 -6.28 3.59 -18.71
N LEU A 203 -6.39 3.20 -19.97
CA LEU A 203 -6.64 1.80 -20.36
C LEU A 203 -5.46 0.86 -20.05
N TYR A 204 -4.25 1.40 -19.92
CA TYR A 204 -3.04 0.63 -19.57
C TYR A 204 -2.81 0.54 -18.06
N CYS A 205 -3.55 1.30 -17.25
CA CYS A 205 -3.40 1.28 -15.80
C CYS A 205 -3.84 -0.08 -15.22
N LYS A 206 -2.92 -0.74 -14.53
CA LYS A 206 -3.14 -2.04 -13.88
C LYS A 206 -3.28 -1.93 -12.36
N LEU A 207 -3.38 -0.71 -11.81
CA LEU A 207 -3.41 -0.50 -10.37
C LEU A 207 -4.70 -1.05 -9.78
N GLU A 208 -4.55 -1.97 -8.82
CA GLU A 208 -5.63 -2.65 -8.12
C GLU A 208 -5.80 -2.14 -6.69
N THR A 209 -4.70 -1.73 -6.04
CA THR A 209 -4.68 -1.27 -4.65
C THR A 209 -3.99 0.09 -4.53
N LEU A 210 -4.65 1.04 -3.88
CA LEU A 210 -4.12 2.39 -3.65
C LEU A 210 -4.34 2.79 -2.19
N TRP A 211 -3.25 3.08 -1.47
CA TRP A 211 -3.30 3.64 -0.13
C TRP A 211 -2.94 5.11 -0.15
N LEU A 212 -3.86 5.92 0.38
CA LEU A 212 -3.79 7.37 0.47
C LEU A 212 -4.11 7.85 1.89
N SER A 213 -3.79 7.06 2.91
CA SER A 213 -4.09 7.44 4.28
C SER A 213 -3.22 8.62 4.72
N TYR A 214 -3.83 9.54 5.49
CA TYR A 214 -3.12 10.71 6.03
C TYR A 214 -2.46 11.60 4.95
N CYS A 215 -3.17 11.82 3.82
CA CYS A 215 -2.68 12.65 2.71
C CYS A 215 -3.29 14.07 2.68
N GLY A 216 -4.12 14.41 3.67
CA GLY A 216 -4.79 15.71 3.71
C GLY A 216 -5.81 15.91 2.58
N ILE A 217 -6.45 14.84 2.12
CA ILE A 217 -7.40 14.86 1.01
C ILE A 217 -8.66 15.64 1.40
N PRO A 218 -9.00 16.73 0.72
CA PRO A 218 -10.24 17.48 0.94
C PRO A 218 -11.40 16.89 0.11
N ASP A 219 -12.62 17.42 0.33
CA ASP A 219 -13.83 17.05 -0.43
C ASP A 219 -13.64 17.10 -1.96
N GLU A 220 -12.94 18.13 -2.46
CA GLU A 220 -12.68 18.31 -3.88
C GLU A 220 -11.78 17.21 -4.45
N GLY A 221 -10.87 16.67 -3.64
CA GLY A 221 -10.04 15.53 -3.99
C GLY A 221 -10.86 14.27 -4.22
N CYS A 222 -11.93 14.07 -3.45
CA CYS A 222 -12.86 12.97 -3.63
C CYS A 222 -13.58 13.01 -4.99
N ALA A 223 -13.79 14.19 -5.58
CA ALA A 223 -14.38 14.31 -6.92
C ALA A 223 -13.50 13.68 -8.01
N ALA A 224 -12.18 13.89 -7.92
CA ALA A 224 -11.20 13.28 -8.83
C ALA A 224 -11.20 11.75 -8.70
N LEU A 225 -11.08 11.23 -7.46
CA LEU A 225 -11.10 9.78 -7.20
C LEU A 225 -12.42 9.14 -7.63
N SER A 226 -13.55 9.80 -7.35
CA SER A 226 -14.88 9.36 -7.79
C SER A 226 -14.98 9.27 -9.33
N SER A 227 -14.38 10.22 -10.05
CA SER A 227 -14.28 10.17 -11.51
C SER A 227 -13.48 8.97 -11.99
N ALA A 228 -12.35 8.66 -11.35
CA ALA A 228 -11.55 7.49 -11.68
C ALA A 228 -12.30 6.17 -11.43
N LEU A 229 -12.96 6.05 -10.28
CA LEU A 229 -13.74 4.84 -9.93
C LEU A 229 -14.92 4.58 -10.90
N ARG A 230 -15.45 5.60 -11.53
CA ARG A 230 -16.52 5.47 -12.55
C ARG A 230 -16.01 5.17 -13.95
N SER A 231 -14.69 5.19 -14.15
CA SER A 231 -14.10 4.85 -15.44
C SER A 231 -14.18 3.35 -15.70
N ASN A 232 -14.56 2.98 -16.94
CA ASN A 232 -14.56 1.59 -17.37
C ASN A 232 -13.16 0.96 -17.38
N SER A 233 -12.13 1.78 -17.56
CA SER A 233 -10.72 1.34 -17.59
C SER A 233 -10.14 1.09 -16.20
N SER A 234 -10.68 1.71 -15.15
CA SER A 234 -10.16 1.56 -13.79
C SER A 234 -10.18 0.09 -13.33
N GLN A 235 -9.06 -0.38 -12.78
CA GLN A 235 -8.93 -1.72 -12.22
C GLN A 235 -8.95 -1.71 -10.68
N LEU A 236 -9.15 -0.54 -10.06
CA LEU A 236 -9.01 -0.35 -8.62
C LEU A 236 -10.06 -1.17 -7.85
N ARG A 237 -9.57 -2.05 -6.96
CA ARG A 237 -10.35 -2.94 -6.08
C ARG A 237 -10.27 -2.54 -4.62
N GLU A 238 -9.14 -1.99 -4.19
CA GLU A 238 -8.90 -1.57 -2.82
C GLU A 238 -8.47 -0.11 -2.76
N LEU A 239 -9.13 0.68 -1.90
CA LEU A 239 -8.83 2.10 -1.67
C LEU A 239 -8.83 2.38 -0.17
N ASP A 240 -7.71 2.87 0.34
CA ASP A 240 -7.59 3.38 1.70
C ASP A 240 -7.51 4.91 1.70
N LEU A 241 -8.47 5.54 2.34
CA LEU A 241 -8.55 6.99 2.53
C LEU A 241 -8.48 7.38 4.01
N SER A 242 -8.03 6.50 4.86
CA SER A 242 -7.97 6.70 6.33
C SER A 242 -7.30 8.02 6.71
N LYS A 243 -7.73 8.60 7.83
CA LYS A 243 -7.12 9.84 8.36
C LYS A 243 -7.20 11.05 7.42
N ASN A 244 -8.14 11.05 6.48
CA ASN A 244 -8.47 12.22 5.66
C ASN A 244 -9.84 12.77 6.08
N ASN A 245 -9.97 14.08 6.13
CA ASN A 245 -11.25 14.71 6.48
C ASN A 245 -12.10 14.90 5.22
N LEU A 246 -12.80 13.84 4.82
CA LEU A 246 -13.49 13.77 3.54
C LEU A 246 -14.79 14.60 3.46
N GLY A 247 -15.29 15.10 4.59
CA GLY A 247 -16.56 15.81 4.65
C GLY A 247 -17.76 15.02 4.15
N VAL A 248 -18.94 15.64 4.21
CA VAL A 248 -20.19 15.00 3.72
C VAL A 248 -20.24 14.98 2.20
N ALA A 249 -19.74 16.02 1.54
CA ALA A 249 -19.76 16.12 0.07
C ALA A 249 -18.82 15.08 -0.53
N GLY A 250 -17.61 14.91 -0.03
CA GLY A 250 -16.66 13.89 -0.48
C GLY A 250 -17.21 12.47 -0.33
N LEU A 251 -17.84 12.17 0.82
CA LEU A 251 -18.47 10.86 1.05
C LEU A 251 -19.67 10.60 0.11
N LYS A 252 -20.45 11.62 -0.25
CA LYS A 252 -21.52 11.51 -1.25
C LYS A 252 -20.93 11.17 -2.61
N LEU A 253 -19.88 11.85 -3.05
CA LEU A 253 -19.21 11.61 -4.32
C LEU A 253 -18.65 10.18 -4.42
N LEU A 254 -18.00 9.69 -3.36
CA LEU A 254 -17.51 8.31 -3.31
C LEU A 254 -18.66 7.31 -3.34
N SER A 255 -19.73 7.55 -2.59
CA SER A 255 -20.94 6.70 -2.62
C SER A 255 -21.59 6.66 -3.99
N ASP A 256 -21.63 7.77 -4.71
CA ASP A 256 -22.14 7.81 -6.09
C ASP A 256 -21.24 7.03 -7.05
N ALA A 257 -19.91 7.05 -6.83
CA ALA A 257 -19.00 6.21 -7.59
C ALA A 257 -19.23 4.72 -7.32
N LEU A 258 -19.41 4.31 -6.06
CA LEU A 258 -19.69 2.93 -5.68
C LEU A 258 -20.98 2.37 -6.33
N LYS A 259 -21.94 3.24 -6.66
CA LYS A 259 -23.18 2.87 -7.36
C LYS A 259 -23.01 2.73 -8.87
N HIS A 260 -21.87 3.17 -9.41
CA HIS A 260 -21.67 3.16 -10.86
C HIS A 260 -21.35 1.74 -11.35
N PRO A 261 -21.93 1.30 -12.50
CA PRO A 261 -21.70 -0.06 -13.02
C PRO A 261 -20.25 -0.42 -13.31
N CYS A 262 -19.44 0.57 -13.65
CA CYS A 262 -18.00 0.36 -13.93
C CYS A 262 -17.12 0.30 -12.68
N CYS A 263 -17.64 0.65 -11.50
CA CYS A 263 -16.87 0.63 -10.28
C CYS A 263 -16.58 -0.81 -9.83
N LYS A 264 -15.29 -1.14 -9.72
CA LYS A 264 -14.81 -2.48 -9.32
C LYS A 264 -14.35 -2.53 -7.86
N LEU A 265 -14.58 -1.44 -7.08
CA LEU A 265 -14.08 -1.36 -5.71
C LEU A 265 -14.76 -2.39 -4.81
N GLU A 266 -13.94 -3.25 -4.22
CA GLU A 266 -14.34 -4.33 -3.33
C GLU A 266 -14.05 -4.00 -1.86
N LYS A 267 -13.00 -3.20 -1.59
CA LYS A 267 -12.60 -2.80 -0.24
C LYS A 267 -12.40 -1.29 -0.14
N LEU A 268 -13.04 -0.68 0.85
CA LEU A 268 -12.92 0.74 1.16
C LEU A 268 -12.62 0.92 2.65
N THR A 269 -11.47 1.56 2.93
CA THR A 269 -11.06 1.89 4.29
C THR A 269 -11.20 3.39 4.52
N LEU A 270 -11.98 3.75 5.54
CA LEU A 270 -12.32 5.12 5.96
C LEU A 270 -12.05 5.31 7.45
N TRP A 271 -10.98 4.72 7.98
CA TRP A 271 -10.61 4.85 9.38
C TRP A 271 -10.34 6.31 9.74
N ASP A 272 -11.02 6.80 10.79
CA ASP A 272 -10.90 8.17 11.33
C ASP A 272 -11.00 9.27 10.23
N CYS A 273 -12.01 9.14 9.36
CA CYS A 273 -12.30 10.09 8.28
C CYS A 273 -13.37 11.13 8.66
N GLY A 274 -13.80 11.18 9.90
CA GLY A 274 -14.85 12.09 10.35
C GLY A 274 -16.25 11.73 9.81
N VAL A 275 -16.49 10.46 9.50
CA VAL A 275 -17.80 9.97 9.01
C VAL A 275 -18.84 10.13 10.12
N LYS A 276 -19.94 10.81 9.80
CA LYS A 276 -21.10 11.04 10.67
C LYS A 276 -22.36 10.45 10.03
N ALA A 277 -23.53 10.69 10.63
CA ALA A 277 -24.81 10.14 10.17
C ALA A 277 -25.11 10.42 8.68
N GLU A 278 -24.78 11.62 8.17
CA GLU A 278 -24.98 11.98 6.77
C GLU A 278 -24.09 11.17 5.82
N GLY A 279 -22.83 10.90 6.23
CA GLY A 279 -21.92 9.99 5.52
C GLY A 279 -22.43 8.56 5.53
N CYS A 280 -22.97 8.08 6.67
CA CYS A 280 -23.61 6.77 6.77
C CYS A 280 -24.83 6.64 5.82
N ALA A 281 -25.60 7.71 5.64
CA ALA A 281 -26.71 7.72 4.71
C ALA A 281 -26.23 7.53 3.26
N ALA A 282 -25.15 8.21 2.89
CA ALA A 282 -24.53 8.06 1.56
C ALA A 282 -24.03 6.63 1.34
N LEU A 283 -23.25 6.08 2.29
CA LEU A 283 -22.74 4.70 2.23
C LEU A 283 -23.88 3.68 2.18
N SER A 284 -24.94 3.85 3.00
CA SER A 284 -26.13 3.01 2.98
C SER A 284 -26.79 2.99 1.60
N SER A 285 -26.85 4.14 0.91
CA SER A 285 -27.34 4.22 -0.48
C SER A 285 -26.48 3.39 -1.43
N ALA A 286 -25.16 3.42 -1.27
CA ALA A 286 -24.24 2.60 -2.08
C ALA A 286 -24.44 1.10 -1.82
N LEU A 287 -24.57 0.68 -0.56
CA LEU A 287 -24.78 -0.72 -0.18
C LEU A 287 -26.08 -1.30 -0.75
N ARG A 288 -27.10 -0.48 -0.97
CA ARG A 288 -28.38 -0.87 -1.59
C ARG A 288 -28.33 -0.98 -3.12
N SER A 289 -27.26 -0.50 -3.74
CA SER A 289 -27.13 -0.50 -5.19
C SER A 289 -26.78 -1.90 -5.72
N ASN A 290 -27.45 -2.31 -6.79
CA ASN A 290 -27.14 -3.56 -7.48
C ASN A 290 -25.75 -3.57 -8.12
N SER A 291 -25.24 -2.39 -8.48
CA SER A 291 -23.95 -2.22 -9.15
C SER A 291 -22.79 -2.23 -8.17
N SER A 292 -23.01 -1.95 -6.88
CA SER A 292 -21.92 -1.95 -5.88
C SER A 292 -21.28 -3.32 -5.76
N GLN A 293 -19.95 -3.34 -5.80
CA GLN A 293 -19.14 -4.54 -5.62
C GLN A 293 -18.50 -4.59 -4.22
N LEU A 294 -18.82 -3.63 -3.34
CA LEU A 294 -18.17 -3.48 -2.04
C LEU A 294 -18.45 -4.68 -1.13
N ARG A 295 -17.36 -5.33 -0.70
CA ARG A 295 -17.34 -6.49 0.21
C ARG A 295 -16.78 -6.16 1.57
N GLU A 296 -15.83 -5.23 1.65
CA GLU A 296 -15.19 -4.84 2.89
C GLU A 296 -15.30 -3.33 3.10
N LEU A 297 -15.78 -2.93 4.28
CA LEU A 297 -15.91 -1.53 4.69
C LEU A 297 -15.36 -1.36 6.10
N ASP A 298 -14.33 -0.52 6.22
CA ASP A 298 -13.77 -0.14 7.52
C ASP A 298 -14.15 1.31 7.85
N LEU A 299 -14.90 1.48 8.93
CA LEU A 299 -15.31 2.77 9.48
C LEU A 299 -14.71 3.02 10.88
N THR A 300 -13.68 2.27 11.25
CA THR A 300 -13.00 2.37 12.55
C THR A 300 -12.71 3.84 12.93
N GLY A 301 -12.90 4.19 14.20
CA GLY A 301 -12.56 5.51 14.74
C GLY A 301 -13.51 6.64 14.35
N ASN A 302 -14.62 6.35 13.65
CA ASN A 302 -15.61 7.37 13.27
C ASN A 302 -16.73 7.47 14.30
N LYS A 303 -17.14 8.69 14.63
CA LYS A 303 -18.24 8.93 15.57
C LYS A 303 -19.60 8.87 14.86
N LEU A 304 -20.06 7.65 14.55
CA LEU A 304 -21.26 7.43 13.74
C LEU A 304 -22.55 7.84 14.46
N GLY A 305 -22.61 7.68 15.79
CA GLY A 305 -23.80 7.87 16.59
C GLY A 305 -24.94 6.88 16.25
N ILE A 306 -26.00 6.91 17.06
CA ILE A 306 -27.16 6.00 16.89
C ILE A 306 -27.82 6.18 15.52
N ARG A 307 -27.99 7.44 15.06
CA ARG A 307 -28.59 7.75 13.76
C ARG A 307 -27.76 7.18 12.61
N GLY A 308 -26.42 7.33 12.64
CA GLY A 308 -25.53 6.79 11.61
C GLY A 308 -25.61 5.27 11.53
N LEU A 309 -25.61 4.59 12.69
CA LEU A 309 -25.74 3.13 12.76
C LEU A 309 -27.09 2.64 12.24
N LYS A 310 -28.21 3.32 12.57
CA LYS A 310 -29.53 2.98 12.01
C LYS A 310 -29.52 3.09 10.48
N LEU A 311 -28.98 4.17 9.93
CA LEU A 311 -28.88 4.38 8.48
C LEU A 311 -27.99 3.32 7.79
N LEU A 312 -26.85 2.98 8.40
CA LEU A 312 -25.97 1.91 7.90
C LEU A 312 -26.68 0.55 7.93
N SER A 313 -27.39 0.26 9.03
CA SER A 313 -28.20 -0.95 9.19
C SER A 313 -29.28 -1.09 8.11
N ASP A 314 -29.89 0.02 7.67
CA ASP A 314 -30.84 0.01 6.56
C ASP A 314 -30.18 -0.36 5.23
N GLY A 315 -28.91 -0.02 5.05
CA GLY A 315 -28.12 -0.50 3.91
C GLY A 315 -27.87 -2.00 3.97
N LEU A 316 -27.48 -2.51 5.16
CA LEU A 316 -27.18 -3.93 5.39
C LEU A 316 -28.42 -4.83 5.22
N LYS A 317 -29.63 -4.33 5.57
CA LYS A 317 -30.89 -5.06 5.38
C LYS A 317 -31.21 -5.36 3.93
N HIS A 318 -30.63 -4.61 3.00
CA HIS A 318 -31.05 -4.67 1.61
C HIS A 318 -30.57 -5.98 0.95
N PRO A 319 -31.44 -6.70 0.19
CA PRO A 319 -31.09 -8.00 -0.41
C PRO A 319 -29.91 -7.94 -1.39
N ARG A 320 -29.60 -6.76 -1.91
CA ARG A 320 -28.48 -6.53 -2.85
C ARG A 320 -27.15 -6.17 -2.16
N CYS A 321 -27.16 -6.03 -0.84
CA CYS A 321 -25.95 -5.75 -0.08
C CYS A 321 -24.99 -6.94 -0.17
N LYS A 322 -23.78 -6.70 -0.67
CA LYS A 322 -22.74 -7.72 -0.85
C LYS A 322 -21.66 -7.64 0.23
N LEU A 323 -21.86 -6.81 1.27
CA LEU A 323 -20.84 -6.59 2.29
C LEU A 323 -20.61 -7.87 3.09
N GLU A 324 -19.34 -8.30 3.14
CA GLU A 324 -18.87 -9.49 3.85
C GLU A 324 -18.16 -9.12 5.15
N LYS A 325 -17.46 -7.96 5.18
CA LYS A 325 -16.75 -7.50 6.38
C LYS A 325 -17.09 -6.05 6.70
N LEU A 326 -17.39 -5.80 7.97
CA LEU A 326 -17.67 -4.47 8.50
C LEU A 326 -16.89 -4.24 9.79
N ALA A 327 -15.97 -3.26 9.76
CA ALA A 327 -15.25 -2.83 10.95
C ALA A 327 -15.85 -1.51 11.49
N LEU A 328 -16.21 -1.54 12.78
CA LEU A 328 -16.80 -0.44 13.54
C LEU A 328 -16.06 -0.23 14.87
N ARG A 329 -14.74 -0.47 14.89
CA ARG A 329 -13.91 -0.29 16.09
C ARG A 329 -13.93 1.18 16.53
N TYR A 330 -14.01 1.41 17.84
CA TYR A 330 -13.96 2.77 18.41
C TYR A 330 -14.96 3.76 17.77
N CYS A 331 -16.14 3.29 17.34
CA CYS A 331 -17.16 4.12 16.67
C CYS A 331 -18.19 4.74 17.61
N GLY A 332 -18.04 4.54 18.93
CA GLY A 332 -19.05 4.95 19.91
C GLY A 332 -20.38 4.22 19.73
N VAL A 333 -20.31 2.96 19.32
CA VAL A 333 -21.49 2.09 19.15
C VAL A 333 -22.09 1.81 20.52
N THR A 334 -23.41 2.03 20.65
CA THR A 334 -24.17 1.78 21.85
C THR A 334 -25.10 0.57 21.68
N ASP A 335 -25.66 0.07 22.77
CA ASP A 335 -26.64 -1.03 22.73
C ASP A 335 -27.83 -0.74 21.81
N GLU A 336 -28.31 0.51 21.74
CA GLU A 336 -29.40 0.91 20.82
C GLU A 336 -28.96 0.80 19.35
N GLY A 337 -27.73 1.22 19.02
CA GLY A 337 -27.15 1.06 17.69
C GLY A 337 -26.98 -0.41 17.33
N CYS A 338 -26.52 -1.21 18.27
CA CYS A 338 -26.40 -2.68 18.12
C CYS A 338 -27.73 -3.37 17.88
N ALA A 339 -28.81 -2.91 18.51
CA ALA A 339 -30.15 -3.45 18.24
C ALA A 339 -30.57 -3.25 16.78
N ALA A 340 -30.23 -2.08 16.17
CA ALA A 340 -30.48 -1.83 14.76
C ALA A 340 -29.63 -2.75 13.86
N LEU A 341 -28.34 -2.91 14.14
CA LEU A 341 -27.45 -3.83 13.41
C LEU A 341 -27.93 -5.28 13.51
N SER A 342 -28.25 -5.76 14.72
CA SER A 342 -28.78 -7.11 14.94
C SER A 342 -30.08 -7.34 14.18
N SER A 343 -31.00 -6.38 14.20
CA SER A 343 -32.24 -6.44 13.41
C SER A 343 -31.95 -6.50 11.91
N ALA A 344 -30.92 -5.79 11.44
CA ALA A 344 -30.51 -5.83 10.04
C ALA A 344 -30.00 -7.22 9.64
N LEU A 345 -29.15 -7.82 10.46
CA LEU A 345 -28.60 -9.15 10.22
C LEU A 345 -29.69 -10.24 10.21
N ARG A 346 -30.72 -10.08 11.04
CA ARG A 346 -31.85 -11.03 11.11
C ARG A 346 -32.85 -10.91 9.95
N SER A 347 -33.07 -9.71 9.44
CA SER A 347 -34.10 -9.47 8.42
C SER A 347 -33.70 -9.86 7.01
N ASN A 348 -32.43 -10.06 6.77
CA ASN A 348 -31.88 -10.59 5.53
C ASN A 348 -30.76 -11.54 5.93
N PRO A 349 -30.67 -12.78 5.43
CA PRO A 349 -29.49 -13.61 5.62
C PRO A 349 -28.31 -12.85 4.98
N SER A 350 -27.77 -11.95 5.78
CA SER A 350 -26.76 -10.99 5.33
C SER A 350 -25.56 -11.76 4.82
N GLN A 351 -24.88 -11.23 3.83
CA GLN A 351 -23.62 -11.80 3.36
C GLN A 351 -22.50 -11.54 4.36
N LEU A 352 -22.79 -10.81 5.47
CA LEU A 352 -21.79 -10.39 6.44
C LEU A 352 -21.21 -11.61 7.17
N ARG A 353 -19.90 -11.80 7.02
CA ARG A 353 -19.12 -12.88 7.65
C ARG A 353 -18.33 -12.39 8.86
N GLU A 354 -17.89 -11.12 8.80
CA GLU A 354 -17.08 -10.54 9.85
C GLU A 354 -17.68 -9.21 10.31
N LEU A 355 -17.88 -9.07 11.63
CA LEU A 355 -18.30 -7.85 12.30
C LEU A 355 -17.32 -7.53 13.43
N ASP A 356 -16.67 -6.38 13.35
CA ASP A 356 -15.72 -5.93 14.35
C ASP A 356 -16.25 -4.72 15.11
N LEU A 357 -16.49 -4.92 16.40
CA LEU A 357 -17.03 -3.93 17.34
C LEU A 357 -16.04 -3.57 18.46
N ILE A 358 -14.76 -3.97 18.35
CA ILE A 358 -13.76 -3.72 19.40
C ILE A 358 -13.72 -2.24 19.79
N GLY A 359 -13.52 -1.98 21.07
CA GLY A 359 -13.35 -0.64 21.60
C GLY A 359 -14.66 0.18 21.69
N ASN A 360 -15.83 -0.49 21.61
CA ASN A 360 -17.12 0.11 21.89
C ASN A 360 -17.64 -0.35 23.27
N THR A 361 -18.41 0.51 23.92
CA THR A 361 -18.96 0.20 25.25
C THR A 361 -20.26 -0.58 25.13
N LEU A 362 -20.14 -1.91 25.06
CA LEU A 362 -21.28 -2.81 24.88
C LEU A 362 -21.62 -3.52 26.19
N ARG A 363 -22.91 -3.67 26.48
CA ARG A 363 -23.39 -4.50 27.59
C ARG A 363 -23.30 -5.99 27.25
N GLN A 364 -23.16 -6.81 28.27
CA GLN A 364 -23.10 -8.27 28.08
C GLN A 364 -24.35 -8.83 27.38
N SER A 365 -25.51 -8.21 27.56
CA SER A 365 -26.74 -8.60 26.84
C SER A 365 -26.62 -8.41 25.33
N THR A 366 -25.98 -7.33 24.90
CA THR A 366 -25.73 -7.03 23.49
C THR A 366 -24.71 -8.00 22.89
N VAL A 367 -23.65 -8.30 23.64
CA VAL A 367 -22.67 -9.31 23.24
C VAL A 367 -23.34 -10.68 23.04
N LYS A 368 -24.16 -11.12 23.98
CA LYS A 368 -24.94 -12.37 23.86
C LYS A 368 -25.87 -12.38 22.65
N LEU A 369 -26.47 -11.24 22.31
CA LEU A 369 -27.34 -11.13 21.13
C LEU A 369 -26.58 -11.40 19.83
N PHE A 370 -25.37 -10.85 19.66
CA PHE A 370 -24.53 -11.09 18.49
C PHE A 370 -23.90 -12.49 18.49
N SER A 371 -23.51 -13.00 19.66
CA SER A 371 -23.02 -14.39 19.78
C SER A 371 -24.09 -15.39 19.34
N ALA A 372 -25.35 -15.18 19.73
CA ALA A 372 -26.46 -16.00 19.28
C ALA A 372 -26.67 -15.93 17.74
N LEU A 373 -26.41 -14.81 17.11
CA LEU A 373 -26.46 -14.69 15.65
C LEU A 373 -25.29 -15.43 14.98
N LYS A 374 -24.11 -15.43 15.59
CA LYS A 374 -22.95 -16.17 15.09
C LYS A 374 -23.16 -17.67 15.21
N ASP A 375 -23.77 -18.13 16.30
CA ASP A 375 -23.98 -19.54 16.57
C ASP A 375 -25.17 -20.15 15.77
N ASP A 376 -26.00 -19.32 15.16
CA ASP A 376 -27.15 -19.75 14.37
C ASP A 376 -26.74 -19.97 12.89
N PRO A 377 -26.86 -21.24 12.40
CA PRO A 377 -26.40 -21.60 11.04
C PRO A 377 -27.19 -20.95 9.90
N HIS A 378 -28.31 -20.27 10.18
CA HIS A 378 -29.07 -19.51 9.19
C HIS A 378 -28.36 -18.20 8.80
N TYR A 379 -27.40 -17.72 9.63
CA TYR A 379 -26.62 -16.51 9.37
C TYR A 379 -25.19 -16.85 8.95
N LYS A 380 -24.59 -15.98 8.14
CA LYS A 380 -23.23 -16.22 7.63
C LYS A 380 -22.14 -15.60 8.52
N LEU A 381 -22.49 -15.08 9.70
CA LEU A 381 -21.52 -14.43 10.59
C LEU A 381 -20.56 -15.46 11.21
N GLU A 382 -19.34 -15.47 10.72
CA GLU A 382 -18.27 -16.40 11.14
C GLU A 382 -17.39 -15.78 12.23
N THR A 383 -17.12 -14.48 12.11
CA THR A 383 -16.21 -13.75 13.03
C THR A 383 -16.94 -12.58 13.67
N LEU A 384 -16.92 -12.55 14.99
CA LEU A 384 -17.40 -11.44 15.81
C LEU A 384 -16.31 -11.03 16.78
N LEU A 385 -15.87 -9.78 16.69
CA LEU A 385 -14.85 -9.18 17.57
C LEU A 385 -15.50 -8.06 18.39
N TYR A 386 -15.29 -8.02 19.73
CA TYR A 386 -15.90 -7.03 20.66
C TYR A 386 -15.04 -6.77 21.89
#